data_10a32094d0d7197c1f551274e8c49e6c
#
_entry.id   10a32094d0d7197c1f551274e8c49e6c
#
_cell.length_a   1.000
_cell.length_b   1.000
_cell.length_c   1.000
_cell.angle_alpha   90.00
_cell.angle_beta   90.00
_cell.angle_gamma   90.00
#
_symmetry.space_group_name_H-M   'P 1'
#
loop_
_entity.id
_entity.type
_entity.pdbx_description
1 polymer ?
#
loop_
_entity_poly.entity_id
_entity_poly.type
_entity_poly.pdbx_seq_one_letter_code
_entity_poly.pdbx_strand_id
1 'polypeptide(L)'
;MIELSKLSKRYESGETHQDVFRDLTFKFQETGVYSVVGPSGSGKTTLLNLISGLDKFNKGSIKIFGKEISSLNQEQLSRLRRNFFGFAFQYHHLLENLNIFDNCMVSMANPDKDAIKKILKNLHISDCANKFPSTLSGGEK
;
A
#
# COMPACT_ATOMS: atom_id res chain seq x y z
N MET A 1 9.65 -12.21 2.60
CA MET A 1 10.71 -11.54 3.36
C MET A 1 11.01 -10.18 2.73
N ILE A 2 11.07 -9.11 3.52
CA ILE A 2 11.41 -7.75 3.10
C ILE A 2 12.66 -7.30 3.87
N GLU A 3 13.64 -6.76 3.17
CA GLU A 3 14.90 -6.31 3.76
C GLU A 3 15.17 -4.86 3.36
N LEU A 4 15.46 -4.02 4.36
CA LEU A 4 15.89 -2.64 4.21
C LEU A 4 17.36 -2.55 4.59
N SER A 5 18.20 -2.00 3.74
CA SER A 5 19.64 -1.85 4.01
C SER A 5 20.07 -0.42 3.80
N LYS A 6 20.51 0.25 4.88
CA LYS A 6 21.01 1.64 4.89
C LYS A 6 20.09 2.59 4.13
N LEU A 7 18.77 2.40 4.30
CA LEU A 7 17.75 3.16 3.60
C LEU A 7 17.74 4.60 4.10
N SER A 8 17.87 5.54 3.19
CA SER A 8 17.77 6.97 3.49
C SER A 8 16.75 7.64 2.58
N LYS A 9 15.89 8.46 3.19
CA LYS A 9 14.86 9.21 2.49
C LYS A 9 14.89 10.66 2.92
N ARG A 10 14.93 11.55 1.93
CA ARG A 10 14.87 12.99 2.06
C ARG A 10 13.82 13.53 1.11
N TYR A 11 13.02 14.47 1.57
CA TYR A 11 12.18 15.31 0.72
C TYR A 11 12.82 16.67 0.57
N GLU A 12 12.78 17.21 -0.64
CA GLU A 12 13.25 18.55 -0.98
C GLU A 12 12.05 19.46 -1.23
N SER A 13 12.06 20.64 -0.66
CA SER A 13 11.03 21.67 -0.86
C SER A 13 11.71 23.03 -1.02
N GLY A 14 11.95 23.41 -2.26
CA GLY A 14 12.73 24.62 -2.58
C GLY A 14 14.13 24.54 -2.03
N GLU A 15 14.53 25.52 -1.21
CA GLU A 15 15.85 25.58 -0.56
C GLU A 15 15.95 24.74 0.73
N THR A 16 14.84 24.17 1.18
CA THR A 16 14.80 23.38 2.42
C THR A 16 14.75 21.89 2.12
N HIS A 17 15.23 21.08 3.06
CA HIS A 17 15.12 19.63 2.98
C HIS A 17 14.69 19.05 4.32
N GLN A 18 13.99 17.93 4.27
CA GLN A 18 13.58 17.17 5.44
C GLN A 18 14.09 15.73 5.30
N ASP A 19 15.01 15.35 6.19
CA ASP A 19 15.42 13.95 6.30
C ASP A 19 14.36 13.17 7.09
N VAL A 20 13.83 12.11 6.48
CA VAL A 20 12.85 11.23 7.10
C VAL A 20 13.55 10.01 7.71
N PHE A 21 14.46 9.40 6.94
CA PHE A 21 15.28 8.28 7.40
C PHE A 21 16.75 8.52 7.05
N ARG A 22 17.64 8.08 7.95
CA ARG A 22 19.09 8.03 7.71
C ARG A 22 19.57 6.63 8.07
N ASP A 23 20.09 5.91 7.07
CA ASP A 23 20.71 4.59 7.20
C ASP A 23 19.84 3.54 7.92
N LEU A 24 18.52 3.61 7.73
CA LEU A 24 17.58 2.65 8.31
C LEU A 24 17.88 1.25 7.77
N THR A 25 18.17 0.32 8.66
CA THR A 25 18.36 -1.09 8.32
C THR A 25 17.41 -1.94 9.16
N PHE A 26 16.58 -2.74 8.48
CA PHE A 26 15.63 -3.62 9.13
C PHE A 26 15.28 -4.81 8.23
N LYS A 27 14.99 -5.95 8.83
CA LYS A 27 14.56 -7.15 8.12
C LYS A 27 13.25 -7.64 8.69
N PHE A 28 12.20 -7.63 7.86
CA PHE A 28 10.93 -8.26 8.19
C PHE A 28 11.04 -9.76 7.93
N GLN A 29 10.55 -10.57 8.86
CA GLN A 29 10.47 -12.01 8.67
C GLN A 29 9.42 -12.36 7.61
N GLU A 30 9.39 -13.61 7.16
CA GLU A 30 8.48 -14.04 6.11
C GLU A 30 7.01 -13.96 6.51
N THR A 31 6.72 -14.23 7.78
CA THR A 31 5.36 -14.16 8.34
C THR A 31 5.38 -13.38 9.65
N GLY A 32 4.30 -12.65 9.91
CA GLY A 32 4.14 -11.90 11.15
C GLY A 32 3.29 -10.65 10.98
N VAL A 33 2.95 -10.05 12.12
CA VAL A 33 2.30 -8.74 12.20
C VAL A 33 3.32 -7.76 12.77
N TYR A 34 3.51 -6.64 12.08
CA TYR A 34 4.43 -5.58 12.47
C TYR A 34 3.68 -4.27 12.65
N SER A 35 3.94 -3.58 13.75
CA SER A 35 3.42 -2.24 13.99
C SER A 35 4.54 -1.21 13.85
N VAL A 36 4.30 -0.19 13.02
CA VAL A 36 5.17 0.99 12.92
C VAL A 36 4.55 2.11 13.76
N VAL A 37 5.19 2.42 14.88
CA VAL A 37 4.70 3.41 15.85
C VAL A 37 5.58 4.65 15.88
N GLY A 38 5.00 5.79 16.26
CA GLY A 38 5.69 7.06 16.36
C GLY A 38 4.74 8.25 16.24
N PRO A 39 5.18 9.47 16.56
CA PRO A 39 4.38 10.68 16.45
C PRO A 39 3.97 11.00 15.00
N SER A 40 3.06 11.96 14.84
CA SER A 40 2.71 12.47 13.51
C SER A 40 3.95 13.05 12.83
N GLY A 41 4.11 12.81 11.53
CA GLY A 41 5.29 13.27 10.76
C GLY A 41 6.57 12.43 10.93
N SER A 42 6.58 11.36 11.72
CA SER A 42 7.77 10.52 11.92
C SER A 42 8.12 9.60 10.73
N GLY A 43 7.42 9.69 9.61
CA GLY A 43 7.74 8.93 8.40
C GLY A 43 7.07 7.56 8.26
N LYS A 44 6.09 7.21 9.13
CA LYS A 44 5.42 5.90 9.07
C LYS A 44 4.83 5.59 7.70
N THR A 45 4.04 6.51 7.15
CA THR A 45 3.45 6.39 5.81
C THR A 45 4.53 6.39 4.72
N THR A 46 5.58 7.21 4.88
CA THR A 46 6.72 7.22 3.96
C THR A 46 7.39 5.85 3.92
N LEU A 47 7.61 5.20 5.07
CA LEU A 47 8.20 3.85 5.11
C LEU A 47 7.35 2.85 4.33
N LEU A 48 6.03 2.84 4.54
CA LEU A 48 5.11 1.94 3.83
C LEU A 48 5.13 2.21 2.32
N ASN A 49 5.16 3.48 1.91
CA ASN A 49 5.24 3.86 0.50
C ASN A 49 6.57 3.44 -0.14
N LEU A 50 7.68 3.54 0.59
CA LEU A 50 9.00 3.10 0.10
C LEU A 50 9.03 1.57 -0.06
N ILE A 51 8.55 0.82 0.93
CA ILE A 51 8.50 -0.66 0.90
C ILE A 51 7.66 -1.14 -0.28
N SER A 52 6.53 -0.49 -0.54
CA SER A 52 5.63 -0.88 -1.64
C SER A 52 6.05 -0.34 -3.02
N GLY A 53 7.12 0.45 -3.10
CA GLY A 53 7.57 1.07 -4.34
C GLY A 53 6.60 2.13 -4.88
N LEU A 54 5.77 2.72 -4.02
CA LEU A 54 4.93 3.88 -4.33
C LEU A 54 5.75 5.18 -4.30
N ASP A 55 6.84 5.21 -3.53
CA ASP A 55 7.78 6.31 -3.46
C ASP A 55 9.22 5.80 -3.66
N LYS A 56 10.15 6.70 -3.96
CA LYS A 56 11.56 6.41 -4.18
C LYS A 56 12.39 6.82 -2.98
N PHE A 57 13.40 6.04 -2.66
CA PHE A 57 14.41 6.40 -1.66
C PHE A 57 15.62 7.08 -2.32
N ASN A 58 16.42 7.80 -1.51
CA ASN A 58 17.60 8.51 -1.99
C ASN A 58 18.86 7.63 -1.96
N LYS A 59 18.99 6.78 -0.92
CA LYS A 59 20.15 5.88 -0.73
C LYS A 59 19.71 4.58 -0.08
N GLY A 60 20.54 3.56 -0.19
CA GLY A 60 20.31 2.24 0.39
C GLY A 60 19.64 1.30 -0.59
N SER A 61 19.03 0.25 -0.06
CA SER A 61 18.32 -0.74 -0.86
C SER A 61 17.09 -1.31 -0.14
N ILE A 62 16.12 -1.73 -0.92
CA ILE A 62 14.95 -2.48 -0.45
C ILE A 62 14.84 -3.74 -1.29
N LYS A 63 14.88 -4.90 -0.63
CA LYS A 63 14.66 -6.19 -1.28
C LYS A 63 13.34 -6.79 -0.82
N ILE A 64 12.56 -7.26 -1.79
CA ILE A 64 11.28 -7.94 -1.57
C ILE A 64 11.39 -9.32 -2.22
N PHE A 65 11.25 -10.37 -1.41
CA PHE A 65 11.47 -11.77 -1.85
C PHE A 65 12.80 -11.94 -2.59
N GLY A 66 13.87 -11.29 -2.09
CA GLY A 66 15.21 -11.33 -2.68
C GLY A 66 15.43 -10.43 -3.90
N LYS A 67 14.39 -9.78 -4.44
CA LYS A 67 14.50 -8.87 -5.59
C LYS A 67 14.69 -7.43 -5.11
N GLU A 68 15.72 -6.76 -5.64
CA GLU A 68 15.99 -5.34 -5.39
C GLU A 68 14.96 -4.48 -6.14
N ILE A 69 14.17 -3.67 -5.42
CA ILE A 69 13.11 -2.88 -6.05
C ILE A 69 13.61 -1.65 -6.81
N SER A 70 14.79 -1.12 -6.48
CA SER A 70 15.39 0.02 -7.18
C SER A 70 15.79 -0.30 -8.63
N SER A 71 16.00 -1.57 -8.94
CA SER A 71 16.31 -2.04 -10.30
C SER A 71 15.07 -2.25 -11.17
N LEU A 72 13.88 -2.14 -10.60
CA LEU A 72 12.63 -2.39 -11.29
C LEU A 72 12.12 -1.13 -12.00
N ASN A 73 11.65 -1.28 -13.23
CA ASN A 73 10.93 -0.22 -13.93
C ASN A 73 9.49 -0.10 -13.42
N GLN A 74 8.75 0.94 -13.87
CA GLN A 74 7.39 1.21 -13.39
C GLN A 74 6.40 0.07 -13.65
N GLU A 75 6.52 -0.60 -14.79
CA GLU A 75 5.67 -1.76 -15.11
C GLU A 75 5.95 -2.93 -14.16
N GLN A 76 7.21 -3.23 -13.91
CA GLN A 76 7.64 -4.27 -12.98
C GLN A 76 7.21 -3.98 -11.55
N LEU A 77 7.33 -2.71 -11.09
CA LEU A 77 6.82 -2.27 -9.78
C LEU A 77 5.30 -2.40 -9.68
N SER A 78 4.57 -2.05 -10.76
CA SER A 78 3.13 -2.22 -10.81
C SER A 78 2.72 -3.70 -10.72
N ARG A 79 3.41 -4.59 -11.43
CA ARG A 79 3.20 -6.05 -11.34
C ARG A 79 3.54 -6.58 -9.94
N LEU A 80 4.62 -6.09 -9.32
CA LEU A 80 5.01 -6.46 -7.97
C LEU A 80 3.88 -6.09 -6.97
N ARG A 81 3.38 -4.84 -7.02
CA ARG A 81 2.27 -4.40 -6.17
C ARG A 81 1.02 -5.24 -6.37
N ARG A 82 0.61 -5.43 -7.62
CA ARG A 82 -0.59 -6.21 -7.95
C ARG A 82 -0.56 -7.65 -7.40
N ASN A 83 0.62 -8.28 -7.40
CA ASN A 83 0.73 -9.69 -7.05
C ASN A 83 1.04 -9.95 -5.58
N PHE A 84 1.64 -8.98 -4.87
CA PHE A 84 2.21 -9.22 -3.54
C PHE A 84 1.76 -8.23 -2.47
N PHE A 85 1.03 -7.16 -2.83
CA PHE A 85 0.58 -6.16 -1.87
C PHE A 85 -0.93 -6.01 -1.87
N GLY A 86 -1.50 -5.94 -0.66
CA GLY A 86 -2.82 -5.38 -0.43
C GLY A 86 -2.66 -4.10 0.40
N PHE A 87 -3.40 -3.05 0.06
CA PHE A 87 -3.34 -1.77 0.75
C PHE A 87 -4.68 -1.48 1.43
N ALA A 88 -4.61 -1.10 2.71
CA ALA A 88 -5.71 -0.43 3.39
C ALA A 88 -5.24 0.98 3.75
N PHE A 89 -5.74 1.98 3.06
CA PHE A 89 -5.36 3.38 3.27
C PHE A 89 -6.26 4.03 4.32
N GLN A 90 -5.75 5.07 4.97
CA GLN A 90 -6.53 5.90 5.90
C GLN A 90 -7.70 6.59 5.20
N TYR A 91 -7.51 7.00 3.93
CA TYR A 91 -8.55 7.45 3.01
C TYR A 91 -8.85 6.32 2.04
N HIS A 92 -10.11 6.01 1.84
CA HIS A 92 -10.55 4.78 1.19
C HIS A 92 -10.17 4.67 -0.30
N HIS A 93 -9.89 5.78 -0.98
CA HIS A 93 -9.52 5.84 -2.41
C HIS A 93 -10.47 5.08 -3.35
N LEU A 94 -11.74 5.02 -2.98
CA LEU A 94 -12.77 4.41 -3.81
C LEU A 94 -13.05 5.28 -5.04
N LEU A 95 -13.30 4.64 -6.17
CA LEU A 95 -13.73 5.31 -7.40
C LEU A 95 -15.21 5.70 -7.24
N GLU A 96 -15.48 7.01 -7.11
CA GLU A 96 -16.82 7.53 -6.81
C GLU A 96 -17.86 7.24 -7.89
N ASN A 97 -17.45 7.01 -9.12
CA ASN A 97 -18.28 6.67 -10.27
C ASN A 97 -18.56 5.16 -10.43
N LEU A 98 -18.06 4.33 -9.54
CA LEU A 98 -18.28 2.89 -9.51
C LEU A 98 -19.01 2.52 -8.22
N ASN A 99 -19.91 1.51 -8.28
CA ASN A 99 -20.47 0.92 -7.08
C ASN A 99 -19.40 0.10 -6.32
N ILE A 100 -19.71 -0.39 -5.13
CA ILE A 100 -18.76 -1.14 -4.30
C ILE A 100 -18.30 -2.42 -4.97
N PHE A 101 -19.21 -3.16 -5.59
CA PHE A 101 -18.88 -4.39 -6.30
C PHE A 101 -17.87 -4.13 -7.44
N ASP A 102 -18.09 -3.09 -8.24
CA ASP A 102 -17.22 -2.72 -9.34
C ASP A 102 -15.86 -2.15 -8.82
N ASN A 103 -15.86 -1.42 -7.71
CA ASN A 103 -14.61 -1.02 -7.02
C ASN A 103 -13.78 -2.24 -6.63
N CYS A 104 -14.38 -3.30 -6.09
CA CYS A 104 -13.71 -4.56 -5.81
C CYS A 104 -13.19 -5.23 -7.09
N MET A 105 -14.01 -5.24 -8.16
CA MET A 105 -13.62 -5.84 -9.44
C MET A 105 -12.36 -5.21 -10.04
N VAL A 106 -12.27 -3.87 -10.07
CA VAL A 106 -11.11 -3.17 -10.67
C VAL A 106 -9.85 -3.28 -9.82
N SER A 107 -9.96 -3.59 -8.53
CA SER A 107 -8.82 -3.76 -7.64
C SER A 107 -8.12 -5.12 -7.79
N MET A 108 -8.77 -6.10 -8.40
CA MET A 108 -8.26 -7.46 -8.51
C MET A 108 -7.47 -7.67 -9.80
N ALA A 109 -6.35 -8.39 -9.71
CA ALA A 109 -5.58 -8.79 -10.88
C ALA A 109 -6.37 -9.74 -11.80
N ASN A 110 -7.08 -10.69 -11.19
CA ASN A 110 -7.99 -11.63 -11.85
C ASN A 110 -9.34 -11.51 -11.13
N PRO A 111 -10.28 -10.71 -11.68
CA PRO A 111 -11.56 -10.48 -11.06
C PRO A 111 -12.38 -11.78 -10.92
N ASP A 112 -12.80 -12.10 -9.70
CA ASP A 112 -13.63 -13.22 -9.35
C ASP A 112 -14.89 -12.72 -8.63
N LYS A 113 -16.02 -12.79 -9.32
CA LYS A 113 -17.31 -12.30 -8.81
C LYS A 113 -17.79 -13.07 -7.57
N ASP A 114 -17.54 -14.35 -7.51
CA ASP A 114 -18.01 -15.17 -6.39
C ASP A 114 -17.12 -14.99 -5.18
N ALA A 115 -15.81 -14.80 -5.37
CA ALA A 115 -14.89 -14.40 -4.30
C ALA A 115 -15.29 -13.05 -3.70
N ILE A 116 -15.63 -12.04 -4.54
CA ILE A 116 -16.10 -10.73 -4.07
C ILE A 116 -17.39 -10.87 -3.26
N LYS A 117 -18.41 -11.58 -3.77
CA LYS A 117 -19.66 -11.81 -3.03
C LYS A 117 -19.41 -12.47 -1.68
N LYS A 118 -18.50 -13.45 -1.63
CA LYS A 118 -18.11 -14.13 -0.38
C LYS A 118 -17.44 -13.16 0.61
N ILE A 119 -16.56 -12.29 0.12
CA ILE A 119 -15.90 -11.28 0.97
C ILE A 119 -16.94 -10.32 1.54
N LEU A 120 -17.81 -9.73 0.69
CA LEU A 120 -18.86 -8.81 1.13
C LEU A 120 -19.81 -9.45 2.15
N LYS A 121 -20.13 -10.75 1.95
CA LYS A 121 -20.94 -11.51 2.91
C LYS A 121 -20.23 -11.71 4.25
N ASN A 122 -18.96 -12.05 4.24
CA ASN A 122 -18.15 -12.24 5.46
C ASN A 122 -17.99 -10.94 6.25
N LEU A 123 -17.97 -9.80 5.56
CA LEU A 123 -17.92 -8.47 6.15
C LEU A 123 -19.29 -7.92 6.55
N HIS A 124 -20.37 -8.66 6.31
CA HIS A 124 -21.77 -8.26 6.57
C HIS A 124 -22.21 -6.96 5.84
N ILE A 125 -21.64 -6.72 4.64
CA ILE A 125 -21.96 -5.56 3.80
C ILE A 125 -22.47 -5.95 2.41
N SER A 126 -23.09 -7.13 2.26
CA SER A 126 -23.64 -7.58 0.97
C SER A 126 -24.64 -6.59 0.37
N ASP A 127 -25.42 -5.91 1.21
CA ASP A 127 -26.44 -4.94 0.79
C ASP A 127 -25.82 -3.64 0.24
N CYS A 128 -24.51 -3.44 0.47
CA CYS A 128 -23.77 -2.30 -0.07
C CYS A 128 -23.20 -2.56 -1.47
N ALA A 129 -23.25 -3.78 -1.99
CA ALA A 129 -22.61 -4.16 -3.25
C ALA A 129 -22.94 -3.20 -4.41
N ASN A 130 -24.22 -2.79 -4.52
CA ASN A 130 -24.70 -1.91 -5.59
C ASN A 130 -24.73 -0.43 -5.20
N LYS A 131 -24.31 -0.08 -3.96
CA LYS A 131 -24.24 1.31 -3.51
C LYS A 131 -22.99 2.00 -4.03
N PHE A 132 -23.07 3.31 -4.21
CA PHE A 132 -21.92 4.15 -4.56
C PHE A 132 -21.21 4.67 -3.30
N PRO A 133 -19.91 4.95 -3.35
CA PRO A 133 -19.14 5.43 -2.18
C PRO A 133 -19.77 6.62 -1.47
N SER A 134 -20.39 7.55 -2.22
CA SER A 134 -21.06 8.73 -1.66
C SER A 134 -22.23 8.41 -0.71
N THR A 135 -22.83 7.22 -0.84
CA THR A 135 -23.99 6.78 -0.05
C THR A 135 -23.64 5.91 1.15
N LEU A 136 -22.34 5.65 1.37
CA LEU A 136 -21.86 4.79 2.45
C LEU A 136 -21.43 5.59 3.67
N SER A 137 -21.61 5.00 4.84
CA SER A 137 -20.96 5.48 6.07
C SER A 137 -19.46 5.22 6.03
N GLY A 138 -18.71 5.89 6.94
CA GLY A 138 -17.25 5.69 7.02
C GLY A 138 -16.83 4.25 7.36
N GLY A 139 -17.67 3.48 8.04
CA GLY A 139 -17.40 2.08 8.37
C GLY A 139 -17.78 1.10 7.27
N GLU A 140 -18.62 1.51 6.30
CA GLU A 140 -19.01 0.70 5.14
C GLU A 140 -18.05 0.90 3.95
N LYS A 141 -17.23 1.95 3.96
CA LYS A 141 -16.18 2.25 3.00
C LYS A 141 -14.91 1.47 3.30
#